data_ffb6ca988ba0b7841a2da1dbfcec08f9
#
_entry.id   ffb6ca988ba0b7841a2da1dbfcec08f9
#
_cell.length_a   1.000
_cell.length_b   1.000
_cell.length_c   1.000
_cell.angle_alpha   90.00
_cell.angle_beta   90.00
_cell.angle_gamma   90.00
#
_symmetry.space_group_name_H-M   'P 1'
#
loop_
_entity.id
_entity.type
_entity.pdbx_description
1 polymer ?
#
loop_
_entity_poly.entity_id
_entity_poly.type
_entity_poly.pdbx_seq_one_letter_code
_entity_poly.pdbx_strand_id
1 'polypeptide(L)'
;MSDVTLARLFRHMEWANQQLFAQLSALPEAALSFSAWNPDWTVGKLANHIAIAQGRLISRVEKSQAPEEIEAPLTSQGIKDLAKKVAANDKRMQELLNTPDEMRTFIRYGEEVSYLTSTIMAQFVHHATEHRAQIADILAANNMDVVNLDDIDLWSFERSERN
;
A
#
# COMPACT_ATOMS: atom_id res chain seq x y z
N MET A 1 -8.52 -2.90 24.50
CA MET A 1 -8.20 -4.20 23.86
C MET A 1 -7.95 -3.92 22.39
N SER A 2 -6.80 -4.30 21.88
CA SER A 2 -6.53 -4.17 20.43
C SER A 2 -7.51 -5.06 19.66
N ASP A 3 -8.02 -4.56 18.53
CA ASP A 3 -8.83 -5.35 17.61
C ASP A 3 -7.94 -6.42 16.96
N VAL A 4 -8.16 -7.69 17.31
CA VAL A 4 -7.40 -8.83 16.80
C VAL A 4 -7.51 -8.92 15.28
N THR A 5 -8.67 -8.58 14.72
CA THR A 5 -8.93 -8.59 13.27
C THR A 5 -8.10 -7.53 12.57
N LEU A 6 -8.09 -6.30 13.08
CA LEU A 6 -7.33 -5.20 12.51
C LEU A 6 -5.81 -5.45 12.60
N ALA A 7 -5.35 -5.98 13.74
CA ALA A 7 -3.95 -6.39 13.91
C ALA A 7 -3.53 -7.44 12.85
N ARG A 8 -4.40 -8.42 12.59
CA ARG A 8 -4.16 -9.43 11.57
C ARG A 8 -4.13 -8.84 10.16
N LEU A 9 -5.05 -7.92 9.86
CA LEU A 9 -5.08 -7.23 8.57
C LEU A 9 -3.80 -6.41 8.33
N PHE A 10 -3.26 -5.75 9.35
CA PHE A 10 -2.02 -4.99 9.21
C PHE A 10 -0.80 -5.90 8.99
N ARG A 11 -0.71 -7.05 9.67
CA ARG A 11 0.35 -8.03 9.39
C ARG A 11 0.24 -8.63 7.98
N HIS A 12 -0.98 -8.97 7.57
CA HIS A 12 -1.22 -9.41 6.18
C HIS A 12 -0.79 -8.33 5.18
N MET A 13 -1.11 -7.05 5.47
CA MET A 13 -0.76 -5.91 4.61
C MET A 13 0.75 -5.80 4.41
N GLU A 14 1.52 -5.85 5.50
CA GLU A 14 2.98 -5.86 5.45
C GLU A 14 3.50 -7.01 4.59
N TRP A 15 3.03 -8.23 4.86
CA TRP A 15 3.46 -9.42 4.12
C TRP A 15 3.10 -9.34 2.62
N ALA A 16 1.86 -8.98 2.28
CA ALA A 16 1.40 -8.88 0.90
C ALA A 16 2.12 -7.78 0.11
N ASN A 17 2.39 -6.63 0.76
CA ASN A 17 3.20 -5.57 0.17
C ASN A 17 4.64 -6.03 -0.09
N GLN A 18 5.26 -6.74 0.85
CA GLN A 18 6.62 -7.29 0.67
C GLN A 18 6.67 -8.23 -0.55
N GLN A 19 5.68 -9.14 -0.71
CA GLN A 19 5.60 -10.03 -1.86
C GLN A 19 5.44 -9.24 -3.17
N LEU A 20 4.49 -8.29 -3.24
CA LEU A 20 4.30 -7.48 -4.42
C LEU A 20 5.57 -6.70 -4.81
N PHE A 21 6.16 -5.96 -3.88
CA PHE A 21 7.33 -5.13 -4.18
C PHE A 21 8.57 -5.96 -4.54
N ALA A 22 8.71 -7.18 -4.01
CA ALA A 22 9.74 -8.12 -4.44
C ALA A 22 9.54 -8.51 -5.92
N GLN A 23 8.31 -8.87 -6.31
CA GLN A 23 7.97 -9.18 -7.70
C GLN A 23 8.21 -7.98 -8.62
N LEU A 24 7.73 -6.78 -8.24
CA LEU A 24 7.93 -5.56 -9.03
C LEU A 24 9.42 -5.22 -9.23
N SER A 25 10.26 -5.44 -8.21
CA SER A 25 11.70 -5.17 -8.31
C SER A 25 12.45 -6.13 -9.24
N ALA A 26 11.86 -7.26 -9.58
CA ALA A 26 12.39 -8.27 -10.49
C ALA A 26 11.92 -8.09 -11.93
N LEU A 27 10.95 -7.20 -12.18
CA LEU A 27 10.44 -6.93 -13.52
C LEU A 27 11.49 -6.21 -14.40
N PRO A 28 11.42 -6.37 -15.74
CA PRO A 28 12.08 -5.47 -16.66
C PRO A 28 11.63 -4.02 -16.39
N GLU A 29 12.56 -3.07 -16.35
CA GLU A 29 12.25 -1.67 -16.02
C GLU A 29 11.18 -1.05 -16.93
N ALA A 30 11.12 -1.46 -18.21
CA ALA A 30 10.07 -1.03 -19.14
C ALA A 30 8.65 -1.33 -18.63
N ALA A 31 8.46 -2.41 -17.84
CA ALA A 31 7.17 -2.76 -17.30
C ALA A 31 6.63 -1.75 -16.28
N LEU A 32 7.49 -0.95 -15.65
CA LEU A 32 7.08 0.11 -14.73
C LEU A 32 6.30 1.23 -15.41
N SER A 33 6.45 1.35 -16.74
CA SER A 33 5.70 2.29 -17.57
C SER A 33 4.42 1.71 -18.19
N PHE A 34 4.12 0.43 -17.96
CA PHE A 34 2.89 -0.19 -18.46
C PHE A 34 1.65 0.42 -17.80
N SER A 35 0.62 0.60 -18.61
CA SER A 35 -0.72 1.00 -18.22
C SER A 35 -1.75 0.16 -18.97
N ALA A 36 -3.01 0.17 -18.58
CA ALA A 36 -4.10 -0.52 -19.28
C ALA A 36 -5.28 0.42 -19.54
N TRP A 37 -6.08 0.70 -18.54
CA TRP A 37 -7.34 1.45 -18.67
C TRP A 37 -7.17 2.97 -18.58
N ASN A 38 -6.05 3.46 -18.05
CA ASN A 38 -5.72 4.88 -17.96
C ASN A 38 -4.22 5.09 -18.10
N PRO A 39 -3.76 5.81 -19.16
CA PRO A 39 -2.34 6.01 -19.42
C PRO A 39 -1.60 6.79 -18.32
N ASP A 40 -2.32 7.55 -17.49
CA ASP A 40 -1.73 8.26 -16.37
C ASP A 40 -1.44 7.38 -15.15
N TRP A 41 -2.02 6.17 -15.10
CA TRP A 41 -1.83 5.20 -14.03
C TRP A 41 -0.97 4.02 -14.50
N THR A 42 0.35 4.18 -14.38
CA THR A 42 1.30 3.11 -14.69
C THR A 42 1.62 2.26 -13.47
N VAL A 43 2.23 1.09 -13.69
CA VAL A 43 2.70 0.21 -12.59
C VAL A 43 3.58 0.98 -11.60
N GLY A 44 4.56 1.75 -12.09
CA GLY A 44 5.44 2.56 -11.24
C GLY A 44 4.68 3.64 -10.46
N LYS A 45 3.72 4.32 -11.09
CA LYS A 45 2.88 5.33 -10.42
C LYS A 45 1.98 4.71 -9.35
N LEU A 46 1.38 3.54 -9.60
CA LEU A 46 0.57 2.84 -8.60
C LEU A 46 1.41 2.37 -7.42
N ALA A 47 2.60 1.80 -7.67
CA ALA A 47 3.52 1.41 -6.61
C ALA A 47 3.93 2.62 -5.75
N ASN A 48 4.25 3.75 -6.38
CA ASN A 48 4.54 5.00 -5.68
C ASN A 48 3.34 5.51 -4.87
N HIS A 49 2.14 5.43 -5.47
CA HIS A 49 0.91 5.89 -4.84
C HIS A 49 0.57 5.09 -3.58
N ILE A 50 0.80 3.77 -3.57
CA ILE A 50 0.69 2.96 -2.35
C ILE A 50 1.56 3.57 -1.24
N ALA A 51 2.85 3.80 -1.50
CA ALA A 51 3.79 4.29 -0.50
C ALA A 51 3.43 5.68 0.04
N ILE A 52 3.06 6.61 -0.85
CA ILE A 52 2.71 7.99 -0.47
C ILE A 52 1.38 8.03 0.28
N ALA A 53 0.37 7.30 -0.19
CA ALA A 53 -0.93 7.26 0.47
C ALA A 53 -0.85 6.64 1.87
N GLN A 54 -0.07 5.57 2.05
CA GLN A 54 0.21 5.01 3.37
C GLN A 54 0.80 6.05 4.32
N GLY A 55 1.84 6.76 3.90
CA GLY A 55 2.45 7.81 4.70
C GLY A 55 1.48 8.94 5.07
N ARG A 56 0.61 9.34 4.12
CA ARG A 56 -0.45 10.34 4.38
C ARG A 56 -1.49 9.84 5.38
N LEU A 57 -1.89 8.57 5.32
CA LEU A 57 -2.84 7.98 6.27
C LEU A 57 -2.23 7.89 7.67
N ILE A 58 -0.96 7.51 7.79
CA ILE A 58 -0.21 7.51 9.05
C ILE A 58 -0.16 8.93 9.64
N SER A 59 0.21 9.94 8.84
CA SER A 59 0.29 11.32 9.34
C SER A 59 -1.05 11.84 9.88
N ARG A 60 -2.17 11.39 9.30
CA ARG A 60 -3.51 11.73 9.80
C ARG A 60 -3.81 11.09 11.14
N VAL A 61 -3.42 9.82 11.33
CA VAL A 61 -3.56 9.14 12.62
C VAL A 61 -2.71 9.81 13.70
N GLU A 62 -1.47 10.16 13.35
CA GLU A 62 -0.49 10.79 14.26
C GLU A 62 -0.70 12.29 14.49
N LYS A 63 -1.51 12.96 13.67
CA LYS A 63 -1.62 14.44 13.62
C LYS A 63 -0.26 15.09 13.30
N SER A 64 0.51 14.46 12.43
CA SER A 64 1.83 14.93 11.97
C SER A 64 1.77 15.51 10.56
N GLN A 65 2.88 16.07 10.10
CA GLN A 65 2.99 16.56 8.72
C GLN A 65 2.94 15.43 7.71
N ALA A 66 2.19 15.62 6.63
CA ALA A 66 2.17 14.67 5.53
C ALA A 66 3.56 14.53 4.89
N PRO A 67 3.94 13.33 4.42
CA PRO A 67 5.21 13.14 3.73
C PRO A 67 5.25 13.95 2.43
N GLU A 68 6.46 14.33 2.03
CA GLU A 68 6.70 14.93 0.72
C GLU A 68 6.35 13.93 -0.40
N GLU A 69 5.88 14.48 -1.51
CA GLU A 69 5.68 13.70 -2.73
C GLU A 69 7.04 13.34 -3.33
N ILE A 70 7.13 12.12 -3.84
CA ILE A 70 8.29 11.64 -4.58
C ILE A 70 7.85 11.22 -5.97
N GLU A 71 8.74 11.34 -6.94
CA GLU A 71 8.46 10.89 -8.29
C GLU A 71 8.30 9.36 -8.35
N ALA A 72 7.46 8.90 -9.26
CA ALA A 72 7.27 7.48 -9.48
C ALA A 72 8.56 6.85 -10.04
N PRO A 73 9.01 5.71 -9.49
CA PRO A 73 10.23 5.07 -9.93
C PRO A 73 10.06 4.46 -11.34
N LEU A 74 11.10 4.58 -12.14
CA LEU A 74 11.22 3.94 -13.45
C LEU A 74 12.34 2.90 -13.47
N THR A 75 12.91 2.54 -12.32
CA THR A 75 14.03 1.59 -12.20
C THR A 75 13.77 0.56 -11.11
N SER A 76 14.38 -0.62 -11.26
CA SER A 76 14.34 -1.66 -10.23
C SER A 76 14.89 -1.17 -8.88
N GLN A 77 15.91 -0.31 -8.89
CA GLN A 77 16.43 0.27 -7.65
C GLN A 77 15.40 1.20 -6.99
N GLY A 78 14.71 2.02 -7.76
CA GLY A 78 13.64 2.89 -7.24
C GLY A 78 12.49 2.09 -6.61
N ILE A 79 12.11 0.95 -7.19
CA ILE A 79 11.12 0.03 -6.58
C ILE A 79 11.64 -0.55 -5.26
N LYS A 80 12.92 -0.95 -5.17
CA LYS A 80 13.52 -1.42 -3.91
C LYS A 80 13.53 -0.35 -2.82
N ASP A 81 13.73 0.91 -3.18
CA ASP A 81 13.69 2.01 -2.22
C ASP A 81 12.25 2.33 -1.78
N LEU A 82 11.26 2.23 -2.68
CA LEU A 82 9.84 2.26 -2.31
C LEU A 82 9.47 1.09 -1.38
N ALA A 83 9.96 -0.13 -1.65
CA ALA A 83 9.71 -1.29 -0.81
C ALA A 83 10.14 -1.06 0.65
N LYS A 84 11.30 -0.44 0.86
CA LYS A 84 11.77 -0.05 2.22
C LYS A 84 10.83 0.95 2.88
N LYS A 85 10.34 1.94 2.12
CA LYS A 85 9.41 2.95 2.62
C LYS A 85 8.07 2.34 2.98
N VAL A 86 7.54 1.46 2.14
CA VAL A 86 6.29 0.73 2.39
C VAL A 86 6.42 -0.15 3.63
N ALA A 87 7.51 -0.91 3.77
CA ALA A 87 7.76 -1.73 4.96
C ALA A 87 7.84 -0.90 6.25
N ALA A 88 8.46 0.28 6.21
CA ALA A 88 8.48 1.20 7.34
C ALA A 88 7.09 1.75 7.67
N ASN A 89 6.27 2.08 6.66
CA ASN A 89 4.89 2.52 6.81
C ASN A 89 4.01 1.41 7.41
N ASP A 90 4.12 0.17 6.90
CA ASP A 90 3.35 -0.97 7.39
C ASP A 90 3.65 -1.25 8.87
N LYS A 91 4.94 -1.25 9.24
CA LYS A 91 5.36 -1.37 10.63
C LYS A 91 4.82 -0.22 11.50
N ARG A 92 4.92 1.01 11.00
CA ARG A 92 4.44 2.19 11.74
C ARG A 92 2.93 2.14 11.98
N MET A 93 2.14 1.72 11.00
CA MET A 93 0.68 1.57 11.18
C MET A 93 0.35 0.49 12.22
N GLN A 94 1.11 -0.62 12.29
CA GLN A 94 0.95 -1.63 13.34
C GLN A 94 1.22 -1.05 14.75
N GLU A 95 2.23 -0.20 14.91
CA GLU A 95 2.52 0.48 16.17
C GLU A 95 1.38 1.40 16.62
N LEU A 96 0.62 1.94 15.68
CA LEU A 96 -0.51 2.83 15.93
C LEU A 96 -1.82 2.11 16.26
N LEU A 97 -1.85 0.78 16.27
CA LEU A 97 -3.07 -0.04 16.44
C LEU A 97 -3.89 0.31 17.70
N ASN A 98 -3.23 0.76 18.76
CA ASN A 98 -3.88 1.12 20.01
C ASN A 98 -4.22 2.62 20.12
N THR A 99 -4.10 3.39 19.04
CA THR A 99 -4.49 4.80 19.02
C THR A 99 -5.99 4.92 19.29
N PRO A 100 -6.42 5.85 20.17
CA PRO A 100 -7.84 6.07 20.46
C PRO A 100 -8.65 6.35 19.18
N ASP A 101 -9.87 5.79 19.12
CA ASP A 101 -10.79 6.02 18.01
C ASP A 101 -11.47 7.38 18.13
N GLU A 102 -10.80 8.42 17.67
CA GLU A 102 -11.21 9.81 17.73
C GLU A 102 -11.35 10.41 16.34
N MET A 103 -12.09 11.51 16.24
CA MET A 103 -12.17 12.30 15.01
C MET A 103 -10.80 12.92 14.69
N ARG A 104 -10.39 12.76 13.44
CA ARG A 104 -9.20 13.35 12.81
C ARG A 104 -9.65 14.31 11.73
N THR A 105 -9.32 15.59 11.89
CA THR A 105 -9.65 16.66 10.94
C THR A 105 -8.41 16.99 10.11
N PHE A 106 -8.56 17.04 8.79
CA PHE A 106 -7.48 17.37 7.85
C PHE A 106 -8.04 17.90 6.53
N ILE A 107 -7.18 18.51 5.72
CA ILE A 107 -7.57 18.94 4.37
C ILE A 107 -7.47 17.79 3.38
N ARG A 108 -8.53 17.56 2.60
CA ARG A 108 -8.57 16.60 1.50
C ARG A 108 -9.19 17.26 0.28
N TYR A 109 -8.45 17.29 -0.82
CA TYR A 109 -8.85 17.96 -2.08
C TYR A 109 -9.31 19.42 -1.88
N GLY A 110 -8.65 20.15 -0.96
CA GLY A 110 -8.95 21.56 -0.67
C GLY A 110 -10.07 21.79 0.33
N GLU A 111 -10.74 20.74 0.80
CA GLU A 111 -11.84 20.80 1.78
C GLU A 111 -11.41 20.25 3.13
N GLU A 112 -11.91 20.85 4.20
CA GLU A 112 -11.76 20.30 5.55
C GLU A 112 -12.71 19.14 5.74
N VAL A 113 -12.16 17.97 6.12
CA VAL A 113 -12.92 16.75 6.38
C VAL A 113 -12.53 16.15 7.72
N SER A 114 -13.46 15.40 8.31
CA SER A 114 -13.24 14.70 9.58
C SER A 114 -13.66 13.24 9.47
N TYR A 115 -12.77 12.33 9.88
CA TYR A 115 -13.03 10.90 9.93
C TYR A 115 -12.54 10.31 11.25
N LEU A 116 -13.14 9.20 11.68
CA LEU A 116 -12.64 8.41 12.80
C LEU A 116 -11.27 7.81 12.49
N THR A 117 -10.43 7.66 13.51
CA THR A 117 -9.13 6.98 13.41
C THR A 117 -9.29 5.57 12.82
N SER A 118 -10.30 4.82 13.25
CA SER A 118 -10.62 3.49 12.72
C SER A 118 -10.94 3.48 11.23
N THR A 119 -11.64 4.51 10.73
CA THR A 119 -11.90 4.67 9.29
C THR A 119 -10.60 4.88 8.51
N ILE A 120 -9.68 5.70 9.04
CA ILE A 120 -8.38 5.96 8.40
C ILE A 120 -7.54 4.66 8.37
N MET A 121 -7.55 3.89 9.46
CA MET A 121 -6.86 2.60 9.56
C MET A 121 -7.46 1.55 8.60
N ALA A 122 -8.79 1.47 8.48
CA ALA A 122 -9.44 0.60 7.51
C ALA A 122 -9.07 1.02 6.07
N GLN A 123 -9.06 2.33 5.78
CA GLN A 123 -8.66 2.84 4.47
C GLN A 123 -7.20 2.49 4.12
N PHE A 124 -6.30 2.41 5.09
CA PHE A 124 -4.92 1.96 4.87
C PHE A 124 -4.87 0.55 4.24
N VAL A 125 -5.71 -0.37 4.71
CA VAL A 125 -5.81 -1.74 4.18
C VAL A 125 -6.48 -1.74 2.81
N HIS A 126 -7.65 -1.12 2.69
CA HIS A 126 -8.46 -1.13 1.46
C HIS A 126 -7.71 -0.50 0.28
N HIS A 127 -7.13 0.67 0.49
CA HIS A 127 -6.46 1.43 -0.56
C HIS A 127 -5.29 0.66 -1.20
N ALA A 128 -4.43 0.06 -0.38
CA ALA A 128 -3.32 -0.72 -0.92
C ALA A 128 -3.80 -2.02 -1.60
N THR A 129 -4.86 -2.65 -1.09
CA THR A 129 -5.47 -3.84 -1.72
C THR A 129 -6.02 -3.50 -3.10
N GLU A 130 -6.72 -2.38 -3.25
CA GLU A 130 -7.24 -1.90 -4.54
C GLU A 130 -6.10 -1.67 -5.55
N HIS A 131 -5.01 -1.02 -5.14
CA HIS A 131 -3.90 -0.74 -6.04
C HIS A 131 -3.05 -1.97 -6.36
N ARG A 132 -2.94 -2.96 -5.46
CA ARG A 132 -2.34 -4.25 -5.79
C ARG A 132 -3.11 -4.96 -6.91
N ALA A 133 -4.44 -4.97 -6.83
CA ALA A 133 -5.27 -5.54 -7.89
C ALA A 133 -5.08 -4.80 -9.22
N GLN A 134 -5.06 -3.48 -9.21
CA GLN A 134 -4.83 -2.68 -10.41
C GLN A 134 -3.45 -2.94 -11.04
N ILE A 135 -2.40 -3.11 -10.23
CA ILE A 135 -1.07 -3.46 -10.72
C ILE A 135 -1.09 -4.85 -11.40
N ALA A 136 -1.72 -5.84 -10.77
CA ALA A 136 -1.86 -7.18 -11.34
C ALA A 136 -2.61 -7.13 -12.69
N ASP A 137 -3.73 -6.41 -12.77
CA ASP A 137 -4.52 -6.25 -13.98
C ASP A 137 -3.71 -5.56 -15.11
N ILE A 138 -2.95 -4.52 -14.79
CA ILE A 138 -2.11 -3.84 -15.78
C ILE A 138 -1.03 -4.78 -16.32
N LEU A 139 -0.36 -5.53 -15.45
CA LEU A 139 0.67 -6.47 -15.86
C LEU A 139 0.07 -7.59 -16.74
N ALA A 140 -1.05 -8.18 -16.33
CA ALA A 140 -1.75 -9.20 -17.11
C ALA A 140 -2.20 -8.69 -18.48
N ALA A 141 -2.75 -7.46 -18.57
CA ALA A 141 -3.15 -6.83 -19.82
C ALA A 141 -1.97 -6.59 -20.79
N ASN A 142 -0.74 -6.54 -20.25
CA ASN A 142 0.50 -6.42 -21.03
C ASN A 142 1.24 -7.79 -21.18
N ASN A 143 0.52 -8.90 -21.05
CA ASN A 143 1.03 -10.26 -21.17
C ASN A 143 2.15 -10.61 -20.15
N MET A 144 2.08 -10.03 -18.95
CA MET A 144 2.97 -10.30 -17.83
C MET A 144 2.14 -10.77 -16.63
N ASP A 145 1.74 -12.03 -16.62
CA ASP A 145 0.98 -12.66 -15.53
C ASP A 145 1.95 -13.13 -14.42
N VAL A 146 2.53 -12.17 -13.70
CA VAL A 146 3.57 -12.40 -12.67
C VAL A 146 3.08 -12.08 -11.26
N VAL A 147 1.96 -11.39 -11.12
CA VAL A 147 1.34 -11.07 -9.82
C VAL A 147 0.03 -11.83 -9.71
N ASN A 148 0.05 -12.93 -8.97
CA ASN A 148 -1.16 -13.70 -8.65
C ASN A 148 -1.69 -13.23 -7.29
N LEU A 149 -2.91 -12.68 -7.28
CA LEU A 149 -3.52 -12.16 -6.04
C LEU A 149 -3.87 -13.26 -5.04
N ASP A 150 -4.15 -14.50 -5.49
CA ASP A 150 -4.42 -15.63 -4.62
C ASP A 150 -3.18 -16.08 -3.83
N ASP A 151 -1.97 -15.77 -4.35
CA ASP A 151 -0.71 -16.07 -3.65
C ASP A 151 -0.41 -15.07 -2.53
N ILE A 152 -1.08 -13.91 -2.52
CA ILE A 152 -0.88 -12.83 -1.54
C ILE A 152 -2.17 -12.49 -0.77
N ASP A 153 -3.16 -13.36 -0.79
CA ASP A 153 -4.41 -13.22 -0.07
C ASP A 153 -4.28 -13.57 1.43
N LEU A 154 -5.36 -13.40 2.19
CA LEU A 154 -5.40 -13.73 3.63
C LEU A 154 -5.24 -15.23 3.91
N TRP A 155 -5.69 -16.11 3.01
CA TRP A 155 -5.54 -17.55 3.17
C TRP A 155 -4.09 -17.98 2.97
N SER A 156 -3.41 -17.42 1.99
CA SER A 156 -1.99 -17.66 1.72
C SER A 156 -1.12 -17.10 2.84
N PHE A 157 -1.46 -15.92 3.37
CA PHE A 157 -0.81 -15.36 4.54
C PHE A 157 -0.94 -16.27 5.76
N GLU A 158 -2.15 -16.77 6.06
CA GLU A 158 -2.34 -17.72 7.17
C GLU A 158 -1.53 -18.99 7.00
N ARG A 159 -1.44 -19.54 5.76
CA ARG A 159 -0.58 -20.70 5.48
C ARG A 159 0.89 -20.37 5.73
N SER A 160 1.36 -19.18 5.38
CA SER A 160 2.75 -18.76 5.57
C SER A 160 3.14 -18.60 7.04
N GLU A 161 2.19 -18.25 7.93
CA GLU A 161 2.43 -18.16 9.38
C GLU A 161 2.57 -19.54 10.07
N ARG A 162 2.12 -20.63 9.41
CA ARG A 162 2.15 -22.00 9.96
C ARG A 162 3.38 -22.82 9.57
N ASN A 163 4.15 -22.33 8.57
CA ASN A 163 5.35 -22.99 8.06
C ASN A 163 6.63 -22.33 8.64
#